data_b8578b263569afb97274b0d9fed6cb50
#
_entry.id   b8578b263569afb97274b0d9fed6cb50
#
_cell.length_a   1.000
_cell.length_b   1.000
_cell.length_c   1.000
_cell.angle_alpha   90.00
_cell.angle_beta   90.00
_cell.angle_gamma   90.00
#
_symmetry.space_group_name_H-M   'P 1'
#
loop_
_entity.id
_entity.type
_entity.pdbx_description
1 polymer ?
#
loop_
_entity_poly.entity_id
_entity_poly.type
_entity_poly.pdbx_seq_one_letter_code
_entity_poly.pdbx_strand_id
1 'polypeptide(L)'
;MKNPNVLALGEAGLDKMHKASFEKQIELFEWQIELSEALQKPIILHDVRSHNEIIALRKKHKAQQPWILHGFSGTEQDEKQLIGQGIYLSVGESLLHPERKISKSFKFIDLDYLFLETDMAKIGIETMYNEAAKLLGIDVAVLRKRIFANFAALWNIGKIEPGY
;
A
#
# COMPACT_ATOMS: atom_id res chain seq x y z
N MET A 1 -7.50 4.46 -24.78
CA MET A 1 -6.10 4.04 -25.04
C MET A 1 -5.34 3.97 -23.71
N LYS A 2 -4.56 2.88 -23.49
CA LYS A 2 -3.72 2.77 -22.28
C LYS A 2 -2.55 3.74 -22.39
N ASN A 3 -2.46 4.75 -21.52
CA ASN A 3 -1.28 5.62 -21.44
C ASN A 3 -0.15 4.87 -20.73
N PRO A 4 0.99 4.60 -21.36
CA PRO A 4 2.09 3.85 -20.75
C PRO A 4 2.74 4.60 -19.57
N ASN A 5 2.61 5.93 -19.51
CA ASN A 5 3.16 6.74 -18.43
C ASN A 5 2.32 6.72 -17.14
N VAL A 6 1.10 6.18 -17.20
CA VAL A 6 0.27 5.95 -16.02
C VAL A 6 0.59 4.58 -15.45
N LEU A 7 1.20 4.54 -14.26
CA LEU A 7 1.64 3.29 -13.63
C LEU A 7 0.59 2.66 -12.73
N ALA A 8 -0.29 3.45 -12.13
CA ALA A 8 -1.34 2.99 -11.22
C ALA A 8 -2.55 3.92 -11.29
N LEU A 9 -3.69 3.48 -10.77
CA LEU A 9 -4.86 4.31 -10.49
C LEU A 9 -4.82 4.70 -9.01
N GLY A 10 -5.17 5.92 -8.69
CA GLY A 10 -5.22 6.37 -7.29
C GLY A 10 -5.28 7.89 -7.14
N GLU A 11 -5.55 8.36 -5.93
CA GLU A 11 -5.99 7.50 -4.84
C GLU A 11 -7.44 7.09 -5.02
N ALA A 12 -7.76 5.85 -4.71
CA ALA A 12 -9.08 5.26 -4.83
C ALA A 12 -9.40 4.45 -3.56
N GLY A 13 -10.64 4.44 -3.10
CA GLY A 13 -10.99 3.68 -1.92
C GLY A 13 -12.11 4.28 -1.10
N LEU A 14 -12.08 4.05 0.21
CA LEU A 14 -13.19 4.32 1.12
C LEU A 14 -12.73 5.05 2.38
N ASP A 15 -13.51 6.07 2.77
CA ASP A 15 -13.28 6.84 3.99
C ASP A 15 -14.61 7.06 4.74
N LYS A 16 -14.80 6.34 5.86
CA LYS A 16 -15.98 6.49 6.72
C LYS A 16 -16.03 7.81 7.49
N MET A 17 -14.94 8.57 7.49
CA MET A 17 -14.88 9.89 8.14
C MET A 17 -15.16 11.02 7.16
N HIS A 18 -15.17 10.75 5.87
CA HIS A 18 -15.46 11.76 4.85
C HIS A 18 -16.95 12.09 4.79
N LYS A 19 -17.28 13.35 4.44
CA LYS A 19 -18.65 13.87 4.39
C LYS A 19 -19.50 13.32 3.24
N ALA A 20 -18.89 12.75 2.20
CA ALA A 20 -19.62 12.13 1.10
C ALA A 20 -20.35 10.87 1.58
N SER A 21 -21.52 10.57 0.98
CA SER A 21 -22.25 9.34 1.25
C SER A 21 -21.35 8.12 1.02
N PHE A 22 -21.36 7.22 1.98
CA PHE A 22 -20.53 6.01 1.93
C PHE A 22 -20.95 5.09 0.77
N GLU A 23 -22.26 5.04 0.45
CA GLU A 23 -22.79 4.32 -0.69
C GLU A 23 -22.21 4.84 -2.01
N LYS A 24 -22.15 6.16 -2.19
CA LYS A 24 -21.53 6.77 -3.37
C LYS A 24 -20.03 6.52 -3.46
N GLN A 25 -19.34 6.45 -2.32
CA GLN A 25 -17.94 6.07 -2.30
C GLN A 25 -17.78 4.62 -2.79
N ILE A 26 -18.64 3.71 -2.34
CA ILE A 26 -18.63 2.30 -2.78
C ILE A 26 -18.87 2.21 -4.29
N GLU A 27 -19.92 2.88 -4.82
CA GLU A 27 -20.21 2.89 -6.25
C GLU A 27 -19.03 3.39 -7.09
N LEU A 28 -18.40 4.50 -6.64
CA LEU A 28 -17.24 5.04 -7.33
C LEU A 28 -16.04 4.09 -7.26
N PHE A 29 -15.81 3.48 -6.09
CA PHE A 29 -14.68 2.56 -5.93
C PHE A 29 -14.88 1.27 -6.74
N GLU A 30 -16.10 0.74 -6.84
CA GLU A 30 -16.42 -0.40 -7.71
C GLU A 30 -16.08 -0.07 -9.18
N TRP A 31 -16.48 1.11 -9.67
CA TRP A 31 -16.10 1.57 -11.00
C TRP A 31 -14.58 1.69 -11.18
N GLN A 32 -13.86 2.16 -10.16
CA GLN A 32 -12.39 2.25 -10.19
C GLN A 32 -11.72 0.87 -10.22
N ILE A 33 -12.30 -0.12 -9.52
CA ILE A 33 -11.84 -1.51 -9.59
C ILE A 33 -12.00 -2.06 -11.03
N GLU A 34 -13.16 -1.88 -11.64
CA GLU A 34 -13.41 -2.31 -13.03
C GLU A 34 -12.46 -1.62 -14.00
N LEU A 35 -12.20 -0.33 -13.82
CA LEU A 35 -11.24 0.43 -14.62
C LEU A 35 -9.82 -0.12 -14.45
N SER A 36 -9.40 -0.45 -13.23
CA SER A 36 -8.11 -1.06 -12.93
C SER A 36 -7.91 -2.38 -13.69
N GLU A 37 -8.91 -3.25 -13.63
CA GLU A 37 -8.89 -4.53 -14.35
C GLU A 37 -8.83 -4.32 -15.87
N ALA A 38 -9.64 -3.41 -16.42
CA ALA A 38 -9.67 -3.12 -17.86
C ALA A 38 -8.33 -2.53 -18.35
N LEU A 39 -7.68 -1.68 -17.56
CA LEU A 39 -6.41 -1.06 -17.88
C LEU A 39 -5.20 -1.93 -17.52
N GLN A 40 -5.39 -2.98 -16.73
CA GLN A 40 -4.33 -3.81 -16.15
C GLN A 40 -3.33 -2.96 -15.35
N LYS A 41 -3.84 -2.13 -14.44
CA LYS A 41 -3.06 -1.22 -13.60
C LYS A 41 -3.35 -1.46 -12.13
N PRO A 42 -2.33 -1.40 -11.26
CA PRO A 42 -2.52 -1.42 -9.81
C PRO A 42 -3.41 -0.28 -9.32
N ILE A 43 -3.97 -0.45 -8.12
CA ILE A 43 -4.68 0.61 -7.39
C ILE A 43 -3.86 1.04 -6.18
N ILE A 44 -3.67 2.35 -6.00
CA ILE A 44 -3.24 2.95 -4.74
C ILE A 44 -4.50 3.23 -3.91
N LEU A 45 -4.61 2.52 -2.79
CA LEU A 45 -5.81 2.54 -1.95
C LEU A 45 -5.73 3.59 -0.86
N HIS A 46 -6.83 4.32 -0.69
CA HIS A 46 -7.15 5.07 0.51
C HIS A 46 -8.14 4.29 1.37
N ASP A 47 -7.83 4.11 2.66
CA ASP A 47 -8.68 3.35 3.59
C ASP A 47 -8.74 4.01 4.96
N VAL A 48 -9.89 4.58 5.28
CA VAL A 48 -10.16 5.11 6.61
C VAL A 48 -11.34 4.37 7.25
N ARG A 49 -11.04 3.49 8.20
CA ARG A 49 -12.01 2.66 8.95
C ARG A 49 -12.89 1.76 8.09
N SER A 50 -12.42 1.33 6.93
CA SER A 50 -13.21 0.58 5.93
C SER A 50 -12.52 -0.69 5.42
N HIS A 51 -11.55 -1.24 6.15
CA HIS A 51 -10.82 -2.45 5.78
C HIS A 51 -11.70 -3.62 5.36
N ASN A 52 -12.77 -3.87 6.12
CA ASN A 52 -13.68 -4.98 5.84
C ASN A 52 -14.41 -4.80 4.51
N GLU A 53 -14.86 -3.59 4.22
CA GLU A 53 -15.54 -3.26 2.97
C GLU A 53 -14.58 -3.35 1.78
N ILE A 54 -13.36 -2.86 1.92
CA ILE A 54 -12.31 -2.99 0.90
C ILE A 54 -12.03 -4.46 0.59
N ILE A 55 -11.84 -5.29 1.60
CA ILE A 55 -11.65 -6.74 1.44
C ILE A 55 -12.87 -7.39 0.79
N ALA A 56 -14.09 -7.01 1.20
CA ALA A 56 -15.31 -7.53 0.62
C ALA A 56 -15.44 -7.19 -0.88
N LEU A 57 -15.14 -5.94 -1.24
CA LEU A 57 -15.15 -5.48 -2.64
C LEU A 57 -14.10 -6.18 -3.49
N ARG A 58 -12.87 -6.37 -2.97
CA ARG A 58 -11.84 -7.14 -3.66
C ARG A 58 -12.31 -8.55 -4.00
N LYS A 59 -12.96 -9.22 -3.04
CA LYS A 59 -13.52 -10.56 -3.23
C LYS A 59 -14.71 -10.56 -4.20
N LYS A 60 -15.64 -9.62 -4.05
CA LYS A 60 -16.83 -9.46 -4.90
C LYS A 60 -16.43 -9.34 -6.38
N HIS A 61 -15.46 -8.49 -6.67
CA HIS A 61 -14.98 -8.24 -8.04
C HIS A 61 -13.94 -9.27 -8.51
N LYS A 62 -13.50 -10.19 -7.63
CA LYS A 62 -12.41 -11.15 -7.93
C LYS A 62 -11.18 -10.43 -8.52
N ALA A 63 -10.86 -9.26 -7.95
CA ALA A 63 -9.85 -8.36 -8.48
C ALA A 63 -8.48 -9.04 -8.58
N GLN A 64 -7.89 -9.01 -9.77
CA GLN A 64 -6.60 -9.63 -10.09
C GLN A 64 -5.46 -8.61 -10.03
N GLN A 65 -5.76 -7.33 -10.30
CA GLN A 65 -4.73 -6.31 -10.28
C GLN A 65 -4.23 -6.07 -8.85
N PRO A 66 -2.93 -5.77 -8.67
CA PRO A 66 -2.37 -5.47 -7.35
C PRO A 66 -3.03 -4.23 -6.71
N TRP A 67 -3.21 -4.30 -5.40
CA TRP A 67 -3.65 -3.16 -4.59
C TRP A 67 -2.57 -2.80 -3.58
N ILE A 68 -2.32 -1.50 -3.39
CA ILE A 68 -1.35 -0.97 -2.44
C ILE A 68 -2.08 -0.03 -1.51
N LEU A 69 -2.27 -0.42 -0.26
CA LEU A 69 -2.86 0.45 0.76
C LEU A 69 -1.82 1.46 1.23
N HIS A 70 -2.03 2.74 0.93
CA HIS A 70 -1.17 3.81 1.43
C HIS A 70 -1.53 4.20 2.87
N GLY A 71 -0.59 4.81 3.58
CA GLY A 71 -0.80 5.29 4.94
C GLY A 71 -1.11 4.19 5.96
N PHE A 72 -0.72 2.95 5.72
CA PHE A 72 -1.04 1.86 6.63
C PHE A 72 -0.47 2.13 8.03
N SER A 73 -1.36 2.09 9.03
CA SER A 73 -1.02 2.33 10.43
C SER A 73 -1.74 1.38 11.39
N GLY A 74 -2.21 0.25 10.85
CA GLY A 74 -2.99 -0.76 11.55
C GLY A 74 -2.18 -1.64 12.51
N THR A 75 -2.82 -2.68 12.99
CA THR A 75 -2.23 -3.71 13.85
C THR A 75 -1.67 -4.86 13.01
N GLU A 76 -0.91 -5.77 13.63
CA GLU A 76 -0.47 -7.02 13.01
C GLU A 76 -1.65 -7.87 12.49
N GLN A 77 -2.81 -7.81 13.15
CA GLN A 77 -4.01 -8.52 12.69
C GLN A 77 -4.58 -7.89 11.40
N ASP A 78 -4.62 -6.56 11.33
CA ASP A 78 -5.04 -5.84 10.12
C ASP A 78 -4.11 -6.15 8.95
N GLU A 79 -2.79 -6.14 9.21
CA GLU A 79 -1.76 -6.52 8.25
C GLU A 79 -2.03 -7.92 7.68
N LYS A 80 -2.15 -8.93 8.54
CA LYS A 80 -2.38 -10.33 8.12
C LYS A 80 -3.65 -10.47 7.28
N GLN A 81 -4.71 -9.75 7.62
CA GLN A 81 -5.96 -9.77 6.84
C GLN A 81 -5.78 -9.18 5.44
N LEU A 82 -5.08 -8.05 5.33
CA LEU A 82 -4.85 -7.36 4.05
C LEU A 82 -3.89 -8.15 3.16
N ILE A 83 -2.76 -8.58 3.71
CA ILE A 83 -1.77 -9.40 2.99
C ILE A 83 -2.38 -10.73 2.55
N GLY A 84 -3.23 -11.35 3.39
CA GLY A 84 -3.97 -12.57 3.03
C GLY A 84 -4.91 -12.39 1.83
N GLN A 85 -5.19 -11.15 1.41
CA GLN A 85 -5.90 -10.82 0.17
C GLN A 85 -4.95 -10.33 -0.94
N GLY A 86 -3.64 -10.42 -0.76
CA GLY A 86 -2.66 -9.94 -1.74
C GLY A 86 -2.60 -8.42 -1.84
N ILE A 87 -2.91 -7.69 -0.76
CA ILE A 87 -2.81 -6.23 -0.69
C ILE A 87 -1.45 -5.86 -0.11
N TYR A 88 -0.70 -5.06 -0.84
CA TYR A 88 0.56 -4.46 -0.37
C TYR A 88 0.28 -3.32 0.59
N LEU A 89 1.20 -3.08 1.52
CA LEU A 89 1.08 -2.05 2.55
C LEU A 89 2.18 -1.00 2.37
N SER A 90 1.80 0.26 2.27
CA SER A 90 2.75 1.37 2.26
C SER A 90 2.68 2.12 3.58
N VAL A 91 3.82 2.21 4.27
CA VAL A 91 3.92 2.75 5.63
C VAL A 91 4.64 4.09 5.59
N GLY A 92 3.97 5.10 6.13
CA GLY A 92 4.45 6.48 6.15
C GLY A 92 4.87 6.97 7.54
N GLU A 93 4.76 8.28 7.74
CA GLU A 93 5.20 9.04 8.93
C GLU A 93 4.77 8.42 10.27
N SER A 94 3.63 7.73 10.31
CA SER A 94 3.14 7.07 11.53
C SER A 94 4.17 6.11 12.15
N LEU A 95 5.13 5.61 11.36
CA LEU A 95 6.21 4.75 11.83
C LEU A 95 7.19 5.47 12.75
N LEU A 96 7.34 6.79 12.60
CA LEU A 96 8.25 7.61 13.40
C LEU A 96 7.73 7.91 14.82
N HIS A 97 6.50 7.51 15.11
CA HIS A 97 5.81 7.75 16.36
C HIS A 97 5.75 6.46 17.21
N PRO A 98 6.62 6.30 18.23
CA PRO A 98 6.73 5.05 18.99
C PRO A 98 5.42 4.62 19.71
N GLU A 99 4.53 5.57 19.98
CA GLU A 99 3.23 5.31 20.58
C GLU A 99 2.21 4.68 19.63
N ARG A 100 2.40 4.81 18.31
CA ARG A 100 1.52 4.26 17.28
C ARG A 100 1.56 2.74 17.23
N LYS A 101 0.43 2.15 16.85
CA LYS A 101 0.29 0.69 16.75
C LYS A 101 1.30 0.10 15.75
N ILE A 102 1.43 0.73 14.59
CA ILE A 102 2.34 0.28 13.53
C ILE A 102 3.79 0.22 14.01
N SER A 103 4.27 1.22 14.76
CA SER A 103 5.65 1.25 15.25
C SER A 103 5.96 0.07 16.20
N LYS A 104 4.94 -0.40 16.94
CA LYS A 104 5.07 -1.52 17.86
C LYS A 104 5.03 -2.88 17.15
N SER A 105 4.28 -2.99 16.06
CA SER A 105 4.10 -4.23 15.28
C SER A 105 5.04 -4.34 14.09
N PHE A 106 5.67 -3.26 13.65
CA PHE A 106 6.44 -3.18 12.41
C PHE A 106 7.54 -4.23 12.27
N LYS A 107 8.14 -4.65 13.38
CA LYS A 107 9.16 -5.72 13.38
C LYS A 107 8.66 -7.08 12.88
N PHE A 108 7.37 -7.27 12.79
CA PHE A 108 6.74 -8.51 12.31
C PHE A 108 6.20 -8.37 10.88
N ILE A 109 6.33 -7.18 10.25
CA ILE A 109 5.75 -6.91 8.93
C ILE A 109 6.35 -7.82 7.86
N ASP A 110 5.50 -8.30 6.97
CA ASP A 110 5.94 -9.11 5.84
C ASP A 110 6.60 -8.21 4.78
N LEU A 111 7.92 -8.36 4.65
CA LEU A 111 8.72 -7.55 3.73
C LEU A 111 8.36 -7.78 2.26
N ASP A 112 7.71 -8.89 1.91
CA ASP A 112 7.31 -9.19 0.54
C ASP A 112 6.06 -8.37 0.11
N TYR A 113 5.40 -7.72 1.07
CA TYR A 113 4.24 -6.86 0.84
C TYR A 113 4.46 -5.41 1.29
N LEU A 114 5.71 -5.02 1.61
CA LEU A 114 6.02 -3.71 2.17
C LEU A 114 6.44 -2.70 1.10
N PHE A 115 5.89 -1.48 1.24
CA PHE A 115 6.39 -0.22 0.70
C PHE A 115 6.56 0.82 1.81
N LEU A 116 7.35 1.85 1.53
CA LEU A 116 7.51 3.02 2.39
C LEU A 116 7.15 4.28 1.59
N GLU A 117 6.59 5.26 2.28
CA GLU A 117 6.15 6.51 1.68
C GLU A 117 6.42 7.71 2.58
N THR A 118 6.28 8.91 2.04
CA THR A 118 6.31 10.17 2.80
C THR A 118 4.99 10.90 2.77
N ASP A 119 4.14 10.63 1.76
CA ASP A 119 2.87 11.31 1.52
C ASP A 119 3.00 12.84 1.72
N MET A 120 2.21 13.44 2.61
CA MET A 120 2.26 14.87 2.93
C MET A 120 3.29 15.24 4.02
N ALA A 121 4.02 14.26 4.56
CA ALA A 121 5.01 14.50 5.59
C ALA A 121 6.20 15.32 5.06
N LYS A 122 6.66 16.30 5.85
CA LYS A 122 7.82 17.14 5.51
C LYS A 122 9.14 16.46 5.91
N ILE A 123 9.32 15.22 5.48
CA ILE A 123 10.51 14.40 5.76
C ILE A 123 11.06 13.79 4.47
N GLY A 124 12.33 13.48 4.44
CA GLY A 124 12.91 12.72 3.32
C GLY A 124 12.59 11.23 3.42
N ILE A 125 12.48 10.56 2.29
CA ILE A 125 12.24 9.12 2.24
C ILE A 125 13.37 8.32 2.93
N GLU A 126 14.59 8.83 2.94
CA GLU A 126 15.73 8.23 3.64
C GLU A 126 15.47 8.07 5.13
N THR A 127 14.76 9.04 5.74
CA THR A 127 14.37 8.96 7.17
C THR A 127 13.45 7.75 7.40
N MET A 128 12.51 7.51 6.49
CA MET A 128 11.62 6.36 6.56
C MET A 128 12.39 5.05 6.44
N TYR A 129 13.30 4.95 5.47
CA TYR A 129 14.13 3.75 5.30
C TYR A 129 15.03 3.47 6.51
N ASN A 130 15.63 4.50 7.08
CA ASN A 130 16.50 4.37 8.24
C ASN A 130 15.72 3.89 9.47
N GLU A 131 14.56 4.48 9.76
CA GLU A 131 13.75 4.05 10.91
C GLU A 131 13.16 2.66 10.71
N ALA A 132 12.66 2.35 9.50
CA ALA A 132 12.16 1.04 9.17
C ALA A 132 13.24 -0.04 9.34
N ALA A 133 14.43 0.17 8.79
CA ALA A 133 15.56 -0.77 8.91
C ALA A 133 15.98 -0.98 10.38
N LYS A 134 16.03 0.10 11.17
CA LYS A 134 16.32 0.04 12.60
C LYS A 134 15.28 -0.79 13.37
N LEU A 135 13.98 -0.59 13.12
CA LEU A 135 12.90 -1.35 13.76
C LEU A 135 12.91 -2.82 13.36
N LEU A 136 13.29 -3.11 12.13
CA LEU A 136 13.42 -4.49 11.59
C LEU A 136 14.74 -5.17 12.03
N GLY A 137 15.72 -4.42 12.52
CA GLY A 137 17.05 -4.96 12.85
C GLY A 137 17.84 -5.43 11.64
N ILE A 138 17.66 -4.81 10.47
CA ILE A 138 18.34 -5.16 9.21
C ILE A 138 19.09 -3.97 8.63
N ASP A 139 20.00 -4.24 7.69
CA ASP A 139 20.69 -3.19 6.95
C ASP A 139 19.74 -2.47 5.98
N VAL A 140 19.88 -1.14 5.85
CA VAL A 140 19.10 -0.29 4.94
C VAL A 140 19.20 -0.77 3.49
N ALA A 141 20.38 -1.21 3.04
CA ALA A 141 20.56 -1.71 1.69
C ALA A 141 19.78 -3.02 1.45
N VAL A 142 19.67 -3.87 2.47
CA VAL A 142 18.83 -5.08 2.40
C VAL A 142 17.36 -4.70 2.26
N LEU A 143 16.87 -3.76 3.07
CA LEU A 143 15.50 -3.27 2.99
C LEU A 143 15.20 -2.65 1.61
N ARG A 144 16.09 -1.79 1.12
CA ARG A 144 15.95 -1.17 -0.22
C ARG A 144 15.82 -2.22 -1.32
N LYS A 145 16.67 -3.25 -1.31
CA LYS A 145 16.61 -4.33 -2.29
C LYS A 145 15.28 -5.08 -2.23
N ARG A 146 14.77 -5.34 -1.03
CA ARG A 146 13.47 -6.03 -0.87
C ARG A 146 12.32 -5.18 -1.39
N ILE A 147 12.22 -3.92 -1.01
CA ILE A 147 11.17 -3.00 -1.50
C ILE A 147 11.26 -2.81 -3.02
N PHE A 148 12.48 -2.71 -3.56
CA PHE A 148 12.66 -2.66 -5.01
C PHE A 148 12.20 -3.95 -5.71
N ALA A 149 12.44 -5.12 -5.12
CA ALA A 149 11.94 -6.38 -5.65
C ALA A 149 10.40 -6.43 -5.66
N ASN A 150 9.74 -5.92 -4.61
CA ASN A 150 8.29 -5.78 -4.58
C ASN A 150 7.79 -4.87 -5.70
N PHE A 151 8.44 -3.73 -5.89
CA PHE A 151 8.12 -2.81 -6.98
C PHE A 151 8.28 -3.50 -8.35
N ALA A 152 9.41 -4.15 -8.60
CA ALA A 152 9.67 -4.82 -9.87
C ALA A 152 8.65 -5.95 -10.16
N ALA A 153 8.29 -6.72 -9.14
CA ALA A 153 7.28 -7.78 -9.27
C ALA A 153 5.88 -7.20 -9.56
N LEU A 154 5.49 -6.14 -8.85
CA LEU A 154 4.15 -5.55 -8.95
C LEU A 154 3.90 -4.89 -10.31
N TRP A 155 4.92 -4.25 -10.90
CA TRP A 155 4.81 -3.58 -12.20
C TRP A 155 5.37 -4.39 -13.38
N ASN A 156 5.73 -5.67 -13.17
CA ASN A 156 6.33 -6.50 -14.21
C ASN A 156 7.56 -5.85 -14.90
N ILE A 157 8.31 -5.10 -14.11
CA ILE A 157 9.54 -4.47 -14.60
C ILE A 157 10.61 -5.56 -14.61
N GLY A 158 11.04 -5.96 -15.80
CA GLY A 158 12.13 -6.94 -15.94
C GLY A 158 13.35 -6.50 -15.11
N LYS A 159 14.28 -7.43 -14.83
CA LYS A 159 15.44 -7.23 -13.96
C LYS A 159 16.19 -5.90 -14.26
N ILE A 160 15.71 -4.82 -13.68
CA ILE A 160 16.44 -3.56 -13.59
C ILE A 160 17.23 -3.67 -12.30
N GLU A 161 18.55 -3.71 -12.39
CA GLU A 161 19.37 -3.55 -11.20
C GLU A 161 19.15 -2.12 -10.67
N PRO A 162 18.91 -1.94 -9.34
CA PRO A 162 18.82 -0.61 -8.78
C PRO A 162 20.13 0.12 -9.05
N GLY A 163 20.08 1.12 -9.94
CA GLY A 163 21.21 2.02 -10.15
C GLY A 163 21.56 2.70 -8.83
N TYR A 164 22.80 2.58 -8.44
CA TYR A 164 23.38 3.26 -7.26
C TYR A 164 23.77 4.68 -7.63
#